data_b540a5c4fc4e093f19bf3006845c6736
#
_entry.id   b540a5c4fc4e093f19bf3006845c6736
#
_cell.length_a   1.000
_cell.length_b   1.000
_cell.length_c   1.000
_cell.angle_alpha   90.00
_cell.angle_beta   90.00
_cell.angle_gamma   90.00
#
_symmetry.space_group_name_H-M   'P 1'
#
loop_
_entity.id
_entity.type
_entity.pdbx_description
1 polymer ?
#
loop_
_entity_poly.entity_id
_entity_poly.type
_entity_poly.pdbx_seq_one_letter_code
_entity_poly.pdbx_strand_id
1 'polypeptide(L)'
;DLITLASGKDINVSQACSYLSEVGLCAKDYINREVNASLSGGELKRIEIAMIIARGTKLSIFDEPEAGIDLWSFNNLIQVFESMHEKINGSILIISHQERILNIADKIVVVAGGEIKNVGTKQEVLPDLLGTSEACSTLMDKIV
;
A
#
# COMPACT_ATOMS: atom_id res chain seq x y z
N ASP A 1 -5.62 20.31 -8.09
CA ASP A 1 -6.55 19.95 -9.15
C ASP A 1 -6.79 18.44 -9.24
N LEU A 2 -5.76 17.56 -9.25
CA LEU A 2 -5.95 16.11 -9.30
C LEU A 2 -6.62 15.55 -8.05
N ILE A 3 -6.23 16.02 -6.86
CA ILE A 3 -6.82 15.60 -5.58
C ILE A 3 -8.28 16.04 -5.51
N THR A 4 -8.60 17.24 -5.97
CA THR A 4 -9.96 17.75 -6.07
C THR A 4 -10.82 16.90 -7.02
N LEU A 5 -10.28 16.60 -8.21
CA LEU A 5 -10.95 15.72 -9.18
C LEU A 5 -11.17 14.31 -8.61
N ALA A 6 -10.17 13.74 -7.95
CA ALA A 6 -10.25 12.41 -7.37
C ALA A 6 -11.29 12.32 -6.24
N SER A 7 -11.37 13.35 -5.39
CA SER A 7 -12.30 13.37 -4.26
C SER A 7 -13.76 13.57 -4.67
N GLY A 8 -14.00 14.21 -5.83
CA GLY A 8 -15.34 14.66 -6.24
C GLY A 8 -15.96 15.74 -5.35
N LYS A 9 -15.12 16.42 -4.55
CA LYS A 9 -15.52 17.47 -3.59
C LYS A 9 -14.65 18.71 -3.83
N ASP A 10 -15.18 19.87 -3.48
CA ASP A 10 -14.38 21.09 -3.42
C ASP A 10 -13.38 21.00 -2.27
N ILE A 11 -12.11 20.79 -2.63
CA ILE A 11 -11.01 20.71 -1.70
C ILE A 11 -10.23 22.03 -1.77
N ASN A 12 -10.09 22.70 -0.63
CA ASN A 12 -9.25 23.89 -0.54
C ASN A 12 -7.74 23.50 -0.49
N VAL A 13 -6.87 24.49 -0.72
CA VAL A 13 -5.41 24.29 -0.75
C VAL A 13 -4.88 23.69 0.56
N SER A 14 -5.43 24.09 1.71
CA SER A 14 -5.01 23.54 3.01
C SER A 14 -5.31 22.05 3.14
N GLN A 15 -6.48 21.62 2.69
CA GLN A 15 -6.86 20.19 2.67
C GLN A 15 -5.98 19.40 1.69
N ALA A 16 -5.71 19.93 0.50
CA ALA A 16 -4.81 19.28 -0.46
C ALA A 16 -3.39 19.15 0.12
N CYS A 17 -2.89 20.17 0.81
CA CYS A 17 -1.61 20.12 1.53
C CYS A 17 -1.61 19.03 2.62
N SER A 18 -2.71 18.87 3.35
CA SER A 18 -2.83 17.83 4.37
C SER A 18 -2.70 16.42 3.76
N TYR A 19 -3.43 16.13 2.68
CA TYR A 19 -3.34 14.84 2.00
C TYR A 19 -1.95 14.52 1.44
N LEU A 20 -1.25 15.53 0.88
CA LEU A 20 0.14 15.36 0.43
C LEU A 20 1.08 15.09 1.60
N SER A 21 0.91 15.79 2.71
CA SER A 21 1.72 15.59 3.91
C SER A 21 1.50 14.21 4.54
N GLU A 22 0.27 13.67 4.49
CA GLU A 22 -0.05 12.33 4.99
C GLU A 22 0.73 11.23 4.27
N VAL A 23 1.01 11.42 2.98
CA VAL A 23 1.83 10.48 2.20
C VAL A 23 3.32 10.84 2.18
N GLY A 24 3.76 11.73 3.05
CA GLY A 24 5.17 12.14 3.17
C GLY A 24 5.68 12.98 2.01
N LEU A 25 4.80 13.70 1.30
CA LEU A 25 5.17 14.66 0.27
C LEU A 25 5.12 16.08 0.82
N CYS A 26 6.18 16.88 0.54
CA CYS A 26 6.20 18.28 0.92
C CYS A 26 5.15 19.06 0.11
N ALA A 27 4.10 19.55 0.77
CA ALA A 27 3.02 20.24 0.08
C ALA A 27 3.49 21.45 -0.73
N LYS A 28 4.51 22.19 -0.25
CA LYS A 28 5.06 23.35 -0.96
C LYS A 28 5.65 23.00 -2.32
N ASP A 29 6.25 21.80 -2.42
CA ASP A 29 6.94 21.36 -3.63
C ASP A 29 5.99 20.70 -4.63
N TYR A 30 4.87 20.15 -4.15
CA TYR A 30 3.97 19.32 -4.97
C TYR A 30 2.62 19.96 -5.30
N ILE A 31 2.14 20.93 -4.51
CA ILE A 31 0.79 21.51 -4.67
C ILE A 31 0.54 22.12 -6.06
N ASN A 32 1.57 22.70 -6.65
CA ASN A 32 1.54 23.32 -7.98
C ASN A 32 2.37 22.55 -9.02
N ARG A 33 2.92 21.39 -8.66
CA ARG A 33 3.75 20.60 -9.56
C ARG A 33 2.87 19.79 -10.50
N GLU A 34 3.20 19.80 -11.77
CA GLU A 34 2.54 18.95 -12.76
C GLU A 34 2.90 17.48 -12.54
N VAL A 35 1.90 16.61 -12.64
CA VAL A 35 2.08 15.16 -12.63
C VAL A 35 2.47 14.73 -14.04
N ASN A 36 3.76 14.54 -14.24
CA ASN A 36 4.35 14.17 -15.51
C ASN A 36 5.53 13.19 -15.34
N ALA A 37 6.20 12.84 -16.40
CA ALA A 37 7.33 11.90 -16.42
C ALA A 37 8.56 12.32 -15.60
N SER A 38 8.60 13.54 -15.04
CA SER A 38 9.69 14.00 -14.16
C SER A 38 9.56 13.50 -12.72
N LEU A 39 8.41 12.92 -12.35
CA LEU A 39 8.19 12.33 -11.04
C LEU A 39 8.76 10.92 -10.99
N SER A 40 9.40 10.57 -9.88
CA SER A 40 9.80 9.19 -9.62
C SER A 40 8.58 8.27 -9.44
N GLY A 41 8.75 6.97 -9.65
CA GLY A 41 7.68 6.00 -9.41
C GLY A 41 7.13 6.06 -7.99
N GLY A 42 8.00 6.26 -6.99
CA GLY A 42 7.59 6.42 -5.59
C GLY A 42 6.82 7.71 -5.30
N GLU A 43 7.13 8.83 -5.99
CA GLU A 43 6.36 10.07 -5.88
C GLU A 43 4.97 9.91 -6.49
N LEU A 44 4.88 9.30 -7.69
CA LEU A 44 3.60 9.03 -8.35
C LEU A 44 2.70 8.15 -7.48
N LYS A 45 3.26 7.07 -6.93
CA LYS A 45 2.51 6.14 -6.08
C LYS A 45 1.96 6.84 -4.83
N ARG A 46 2.74 7.70 -4.19
CA ARG A 46 2.28 8.48 -3.03
C ARG A 46 1.19 9.49 -3.41
N ILE A 47 1.27 10.11 -4.59
CA ILE A 47 0.20 10.98 -5.10
C ILE A 47 -1.09 10.17 -5.35
N GLU A 48 -1.00 8.98 -5.95
CA GLU A 48 -2.15 8.08 -6.12
C GLU A 48 -2.81 7.74 -4.79
N ILE A 49 -2.02 7.42 -3.77
CA ILE A 49 -2.54 7.11 -2.43
C ILE A 49 -3.20 8.35 -1.80
N ALA A 50 -2.59 9.54 -1.94
CA ALA A 50 -3.20 10.78 -1.46
C ALA A 50 -4.57 11.04 -2.10
N MET A 51 -4.73 10.73 -3.39
CA MET A 51 -6.02 10.83 -4.08
C MET A 51 -7.06 9.83 -3.53
N ILE A 52 -6.64 8.61 -3.18
CA ILE A 52 -7.53 7.60 -2.59
C ILE A 52 -7.97 8.03 -1.19
N ILE A 53 -7.05 8.55 -0.37
CA ILE A 53 -7.37 9.10 0.96
C ILE A 53 -8.38 10.25 0.83
N ALA A 54 -8.15 11.19 -0.09
CA ALA A 54 -9.04 12.32 -0.32
C ALA A 54 -10.46 11.89 -0.76
N ARG A 55 -10.55 10.80 -1.52
CA ARG A 55 -11.83 10.22 -1.95
C ARG A 55 -12.66 9.69 -0.77
N GLY A 56 -12.01 9.13 0.25
CA GLY A 56 -12.65 8.62 1.46
C GLY A 56 -13.61 7.47 1.18
N THR A 57 -13.20 6.50 0.40
CA THR A 57 -14.01 5.32 0.02
C THR A 57 -14.15 4.35 1.20
N LYS A 58 -15.28 3.63 1.25
CA LYS A 58 -15.48 2.56 2.25
C LYS A 58 -14.63 1.32 2.00
N LEU A 59 -14.19 1.12 0.78
CA LEU A 59 -13.27 0.06 0.39
C LEU A 59 -12.22 0.64 -0.55
N SER A 60 -10.96 0.46 -0.20
CA SER A 60 -9.81 0.81 -1.03
C SER A 60 -9.05 -0.46 -1.38
N ILE A 61 -8.72 -0.65 -2.65
CA ILE A 61 -7.98 -1.83 -3.14
C ILE A 61 -6.66 -1.35 -3.74
N PHE A 62 -5.57 -1.95 -3.30
CA PHE A 62 -4.22 -1.70 -3.79
C PHE A 62 -3.63 -3.00 -4.32
N ASP A 63 -3.15 -2.95 -5.56
CA ASP A 63 -2.50 -4.08 -6.22
C ASP A 63 -1.00 -3.78 -6.33
N GLU A 64 -0.19 -4.57 -5.62
CA GLU A 64 1.27 -4.42 -5.51
C GLU A 64 1.72 -2.95 -5.35
N PRO A 65 1.22 -2.22 -4.32
CA PRO A 65 1.51 -0.79 -4.17
C PRO A 65 3.00 -0.49 -3.97
N GLU A 66 3.78 -1.47 -3.60
CA GLU A 66 5.22 -1.42 -3.42
C GLU A 66 6.02 -1.57 -4.72
N ALA A 67 5.41 -1.97 -5.82
CA ALA A 67 6.11 -2.21 -7.08
C ALA A 67 6.82 -0.95 -7.59
N GLY A 68 8.14 -1.07 -7.84
CA GLY A 68 8.95 0.03 -8.34
C GLY A 68 9.30 1.12 -7.32
N ILE A 69 9.09 0.85 -6.02
CA ILE A 69 9.42 1.76 -4.93
C ILE A 69 10.77 1.35 -4.30
N ASP A 70 11.62 2.34 -4.02
CA ASP A 70 12.86 2.14 -3.27
C ASP A 70 12.60 1.83 -1.79
N LEU A 71 13.61 1.26 -1.11
CA LEU A 71 13.51 0.81 0.28
C LEU A 71 13.10 1.92 1.28
N TRP A 72 13.55 3.17 1.07
CA TRP A 72 13.20 4.29 1.93
C TRP A 72 11.75 4.71 1.75
N SER A 73 11.32 4.82 0.50
CA SER A 73 9.93 5.13 0.14
C SER A 73 8.98 4.02 0.58
N PHE A 74 9.44 2.77 0.61
CA PHE A 74 8.66 1.63 1.09
C PHE A 74 8.34 1.72 2.60
N ASN A 75 9.29 2.15 3.43
CA ASN A 75 9.03 2.35 4.85
C ASN A 75 7.95 3.44 5.07
N ASN A 76 8.01 4.52 4.30
CA ASN A 76 6.98 5.56 4.35
C ASN A 76 5.62 5.04 3.91
N LEU A 77 5.58 4.16 2.89
CA LEU A 77 4.35 3.53 2.41
C LEU A 77 3.66 2.70 3.50
N ILE A 78 4.42 1.92 4.28
CA ILE A 78 3.88 1.17 5.42
C ILE A 78 3.21 2.11 6.42
N GLN A 79 3.89 3.19 6.83
CA GLN A 79 3.33 4.18 7.76
C GLN A 79 2.06 4.85 7.21
N VAL A 80 2.01 5.08 5.89
CA VAL A 80 0.81 5.61 5.25
C VAL A 80 -0.36 4.65 5.36
N PHE A 81 -0.16 3.35 5.14
CA PHE A 81 -1.22 2.36 5.28
C PHE A 81 -1.70 2.21 6.73
N GLU A 82 -0.79 2.22 7.70
CA GLU A 82 -1.14 2.22 9.13
C GLU A 82 -1.97 3.46 9.49
N SER A 83 -1.54 4.65 9.06
CA SER A 83 -2.29 5.90 9.27
C SER A 83 -3.65 5.91 8.55
N MET A 84 -3.72 5.34 7.34
CA MET A 84 -5.00 5.18 6.63
C MET A 84 -5.95 4.28 7.40
N HIS A 85 -5.48 3.15 7.92
CA HIS A 85 -6.28 2.21 8.68
C HIS A 85 -6.91 2.86 9.91
N GLU A 86 -6.16 3.70 10.63
CA GLU A 86 -6.65 4.43 11.80
C GLU A 86 -7.69 5.51 11.46
N LYS A 87 -7.54 6.19 10.31
CA LYS A 87 -8.33 7.37 9.95
C LYS A 87 -9.54 7.06 9.07
N ILE A 88 -9.46 6.04 8.25
CA ILE A 88 -10.52 5.69 7.30
C ILE A 88 -11.51 4.76 8.00
N ASN A 89 -12.77 5.22 8.09
CA ASN A 89 -13.88 4.36 8.52
C ASN A 89 -14.30 3.43 7.37
N GLY A 90 -13.40 2.53 6.97
CA GLY A 90 -13.54 1.64 5.82
C GLY A 90 -12.59 0.45 5.88
N SER A 91 -12.56 -0.32 4.81
CA SER A 91 -11.68 -1.48 4.65
C SER A 91 -10.60 -1.20 3.61
N ILE A 92 -9.39 -1.68 3.87
CA ILE A 92 -8.27 -1.63 2.95
C ILE A 92 -7.93 -3.08 2.56
N LEU A 93 -7.91 -3.37 1.27
CA LEU A 93 -7.46 -4.64 0.71
C LEU A 93 -6.16 -4.38 -0.06
N ILE A 94 -5.10 -5.08 0.32
CA ILE A 94 -3.80 -4.95 -0.34
C ILE A 94 -3.42 -6.33 -0.90
N ILE A 95 -3.12 -6.38 -2.18
CA ILE A 95 -2.52 -7.55 -2.83
C ILE A 95 -1.01 -7.31 -2.80
N SER A 96 -0.28 -8.17 -2.10
CA SER A 96 1.18 -8.05 -1.94
C SER A 96 1.80 -9.38 -1.55
N HIS A 97 3.08 -9.54 -1.89
CA HIS A 97 3.92 -10.65 -1.43
C HIS A 97 4.99 -10.18 -0.43
N GLN A 98 4.96 -8.91 -0.03
CA GLN A 98 5.94 -8.32 0.88
C GLN A 98 5.57 -8.60 2.34
N GLU A 99 6.46 -9.28 3.07
CA GLU A 99 6.27 -9.62 4.48
C GLU A 99 5.90 -8.41 5.35
N ARG A 100 6.51 -7.25 5.08
CA ARG A 100 6.24 -6.02 5.84
C ARG A 100 4.80 -5.53 5.69
N ILE A 101 4.21 -5.68 4.50
CA ILE A 101 2.78 -5.37 4.27
C ILE A 101 1.91 -6.40 4.96
N LEU A 102 2.27 -7.69 4.89
CA LEU A 102 1.53 -8.74 5.59
C LEU A 102 1.55 -8.54 7.11
N ASN A 103 2.64 -7.99 7.66
CA ASN A 103 2.79 -7.73 9.09
C ASN A 103 1.86 -6.65 9.65
N ILE A 104 1.37 -5.71 8.83
CA ILE A 104 0.40 -4.68 9.25
C ILE A 104 -1.06 -5.09 9.01
N ALA A 105 -1.30 -6.25 8.39
CA ALA A 105 -2.64 -6.73 8.09
C ALA A 105 -3.35 -7.31 9.34
N ASP A 106 -4.64 -7.02 9.49
CA ASP A 106 -5.51 -7.67 10.48
C ASP A 106 -5.83 -9.11 10.07
N LYS A 107 -6.04 -9.32 8.76
CA LYS A 107 -6.32 -10.61 8.15
C LYS A 107 -5.53 -10.81 6.88
N ILE A 108 -5.08 -12.03 6.67
CA ILE A 108 -4.37 -12.45 5.47
C ILE A 108 -5.22 -13.52 4.77
N VAL A 109 -5.38 -13.37 3.46
CA VAL A 109 -6.03 -14.35 2.58
C VAL A 109 -4.97 -14.87 1.63
N VAL A 110 -4.71 -16.17 1.67
CA VAL A 110 -3.76 -16.83 0.78
C VAL A 110 -4.51 -17.38 -0.42
N VAL A 111 -4.16 -16.92 -1.61
CA VAL A 111 -4.74 -17.39 -2.88
C VAL A 111 -3.66 -18.10 -3.68
N ALA A 112 -3.90 -19.35 -4.08
CA ALA A 112 -2.99 -20.11 -4.92
C ALA A 112 -3.77 -21.07 -5.82
N GLY A 113 -3.35 -21.19 -7.09
CA GLY A 113 -4.03 -22.05 -8.07
C GLY A 113 -5.49 -21.64 -8.34
N GLY A 114 -5.82 -20.35 -8.20
CA GLY A 114 -7.18 -19.84 -8.41
C GLY A 114 -8.15 -20.08 -7.24
N GLU A 115 -7.68 -20.56 -6.10
CA GLU A 115 -8.49 -20.89 -4.93
C GLU A 115 -7.95 -20.23 -3.66
N ILE A 116 -8.85 -19.97 -2.70
CA ILE A 116 -8.45 -19.56 -1.36
C ILE A 116 -7.92 -20.78 -0.61
N LYS A 117 -6.65 -20.73 -0.20
CA LYS A 117 -5.99 -21.83 0.51
C LYS A 117 -6.00 -21.66 2.03
N ASN A 118 -5.89 -20.41 2.50
CA ASN A 118 -5.93 -20.12 3.92
C ASN A 118 -6.50 -18.72 4.17
N VAL A 119 -7.14 -18.51 5.32
CA VAL A 119 -7.64 -17.20 5.78
C VAL A 119 -7.45 -17.15 7.30
N GLY A 120 -6.74 -16.15 7.78
CA GLY A 120 -6.52 -15.99 9.22
C GLY A 120 -5.84 -14.69 9.58
N THR A 121 -5.50 -14.55 10.85
CA THR A 121 -4.63 -13.48 11.34
C THR A 121 -3.19 -13.70 10.89
N LYS A 122 -2.36 -12.67 11.00
CA LYS A 122 -0.93 -12.82 10.69
C LYS A 122 -0.24 -13.90 11.53
N GLN A 123 -0.63 -14.07 12.79
CA GLN A 123 -0.08 -15.08 13.69
C GLN A 123 -0.40 -16.51 13.23
N GLU A 124 -1.55 -16.70 12.59
CA GLU A 124 -2.00 -18.00 12.10
C GLU A 124 -1.41 -18.33 10.72
N VAL A 125 -1.26 -17.33 9.85
CA VAL A 125 -0.94 -17.54 8.43
C VAL A 125 0.54 -17.38 8.11
N LEU A 126 1.24 -16.39 8.71
CA LEU A 126 2.65 -16.12 8.37
C LEU A 126 3.61 -17.29 8.65
N PRO A 127 3.50 -18.02 9.78
CA PRO A 127 4.40 -19.14 10.05
C PRO A 127 4.35 -20.21 8.95
N ASP A 128 3.15 -20.50 8.45
CA ASP A 128 2.96 -21.50 7.37
C ASP A 128 3.53 -21.00 6.05
N LEU A 129 3.37 -19.72 5.74
CA LEU A 129 3.91 -19.12 4.51
C LEU A 129 5.45 -19.08 4.52
N LEU A 130 6.05 -18.71 5.63
CA LEU A 130 7.51 -18.64 5.79
C LEU A 130 8.12 -20.04 5.91
N GLY A 131 7.47 -20.97 6.61
CA GLY A 131 7.92 -22.35 6.74
C GLY A 131 7.92 -23.13 5.43
N THR A 132 6.97 -22.88 4.52
CA THR A 132 6.94 -23.50 3.19
C THR A 132 8.08 -23.01 2.28
N SER A 133 8.59 -21.78 2.48
CA SER A 133 9.74 -21.29 1.72
C SER A 133 11.05 -22.00 2.13
N GLU A 134 11.24 -22.33 3.41
CA GLU A 134 12.38 -23.14 3.88
C GLU A 134 12.29 -24.60 3.44
N ALA A 135 11.08 -25.17 3.42
CA ALA A 135 10.89 -26.53 2.93
C ALA A 135 11.16 -26.69 1.43
N CYS A 136 10.90 -25.66 0.62
CA CYS A 136 11.23 -25.66 -0.81
C CYS A 136 12.74 -25.57 -1.07
N SER A 137 13.49 -24.78 -0.28
CA SER A 137 14.95 -24.69 -0.39
C SER A 137 15.61 -26.02 0.00
N THR A 138 15.09 -26.71 1.01
CA THR A 138 15.63 -28.01 1.48
C THR A 138 15.35 -29.15 0.50
N LEU A 139 14.35 -29.02 -0.37
CA LEU A 139 14.07 -30.01 -1.45
C LEU A 139 15.00 -29.82 -2.66
N MET A 140 15.44 -28.60 -2.95
CA MET A 140 16.40 -28.35 -4.05
C MET A 140 17.81 -28.87 -3.70
N ASP A 141 18.22 -28.84 -2.45
CA ASP A 141 19.53 -29.38 -2.00
C ASP A 141 19.59 -30.91 -1.97
N LYS A 142 18.46 -31.62 -2.15
CA LYS A 142 18.40 -33.09 -2.20
C LYS A 142 18.31 -33.68 -3.62
N ILE A 143 18.39 -32.84 -4.66
CA ILE A 143 18.31 -33.27 -6.07
C ILE A 143 19.66 -33.02 -6.81
N VAL A 144 20.76 -32.92 -6.05
CA VAL A 144 22.12 -32.91 -6.62
C VAL A 144 22.83 -34.20 -6.22
#